data_5c1288c12b1624e7300141c1712bc402
#
_entry.id   5c1288c12b1624e7300141c1712bc402
#
_cell.length_a   1.000
_cell.length_b   1.000
_cell.length_c   1.000
_cell.angle_alpha   90.00
_cell.angle_beta   90.00
_cell.angle_gamma   90.00
#
_symmetry.space_group_name_H-M   'P 1'
#
loop_
_entity.id
_entity.type
_entity.pdbx_description
1 polymer ?
#
loop_
_entity_poly.entity_id
_entity_poly.type
_entity_poly.pdbx_seq_one_letter_code
_entity_poly.pdbx_strand_id
1 'polypeptide(L)'
;ESQHTIVDWTIISDLVSATRFAQALIEAPRAAFGYNSISNALTYSADLIKSNDIASIRRIIDVSADSGNFGGIPIELARDTVIHSGITINGLAIGRPGSGRPTGGNRGYGTLENYFAQVVIGGAGAFVIVAGEELSFAEAVQRKLILEIASNEPTGPPRRVAGTIDNARQ
;
A
#
# COMPACT_ATOMS: atom_id res chain seq x y z
N GLU A 1 11.91 -8.83 -13.87
CA GLU A 1 10.54 -8.30 -13.79
C GLU A 1 10.62 -6.78 -13.90
N SER A 2 9.90 -6.21 -14.86
CA SER A 2 9.92 -4.77 -15.11
C SER A 2 8.80 -4.09 -14.32
N GLN A 3 9.13 -3.01 -13.63
CA GLN A 3 8.17 -2.09 -13.04
C GLN A 3 7.74 -1.09 -14.10
N HIS A 4 6.48 -0.64 -14.03
CA HIS A 4 5.92 0.31 -14.98
C HIS A 4 5.18 1.41 -14.25
N THR A 5 5.44 2.64 -14.63
CA THR A 5 4.59 3.78 -14.24
C THR A 5 3.33 3.76 -15.10
N ILE A 6 2.17 3.69 -14.46
CA ILE A 6 0.87 3.64 -15.14
C ILE A 6 0.33 5.06 -15.36
N VAL A 7 0.45 5.92 -14.35
CA VAL A 7 0.09 7.34 -14.43
C VAL A 7 1.24 8.13 -13.83
N ASP A 8 1.69 9.16 -14.51
CA ASP A 8 2.73 10.04 -14.01
C ASP A 8 2.28 10.88 -12.81
N TRP A 9 3.25 11.52 -12.15
CA TRP A 9 2.99 12.40 -11.03
C TRP A 9 1.91 13.43 -11.37
N THR A 10 0.87 13.46 -10.53
CA THR A 10 -0.30 14.32 -10.75
C THR A 10 -0.63 15.06 -9.47
N ILE A 11 -0.80 16.37 -9.58
CA ILE A 11 -1.29 17.20 -8.47
C ILE A 11 -2.81 17.11 -8.44
N ILE A 12 -3.34 16.65 -7.30
CA ILE A 12 -4.78 16.57 -7.05
C ILE A 12 -5.16 17.66 -6.07
N SER A 13 -5.85 18.69 -6.55
CA SER A 13 -6.26 19.86 -5.77
C SER A 13 -7.79 20.04 -5.66
N ASP A 14 -8.53 19.35 -6.53
CA ASP A 14 -9.98 19.49 -6.65
C ASP A 14 -10.63 18.23 -7.25
N LEU A 15 -11.95 18.23 -7.33
CA LEU A 15 -12.71 17.11 -7.89
C LEU A 15 -12.38 16.86 -9.38
N VAL A 16 -12.06 17.91 -10.13
CA VAL A 16 -11.76 17.77 -11.58
C VAL A 16 -10.45 17.03 -11.78
N SER A 17 -9.39 17.44 -11.06
CA SER A 17 -8.08 16.76 -11.10
C SER A 17 -8.17 15.33 -10.56
N ALA A 18 -8.94 15.09 -9.49
CA ALA A 18 -9.18 13.75 -8.96
C ALA A 18 -9.90 12.85 -9.97
N THR A 19 -10.95 13.36 -10.63
CA THR A 19 -11.69 12.62 -11.65
C THR A 19 -10.80 12.27 -12.86
N ARG A 20 -9.99 13.23 -13.30
CA ARG A 20 -9.04 13.00 -14.40
C ARG A 20 -8.01 11.93 -14.06
N PHE A 21 -7.47 11.96 -12.85
CA PHE A 21 -6.54 10.95 -12.38
C PHE A 21 -7.19 9.55 -12.32
N ALA A 22 -8.41 9.46 -11.77
CA ALA A 22 -9.16 8.20 -11.72
C ALA A 22 -9.45 7.65 -13.12
N GLN A 23 -9.83 8.51 -14.08
CA GLN A 23 -10.06 8.12 -15.45
C GLN A 23 -8.79 7.59 -16.12
N ALA A 24 -7.66 8.24 -15.91
CA ALA A 24 -6.37 7.78 -16.44
C ALA A 24 -5.98 6.38 -15.90
N LEU A 25 -6.28 6.08 -14.63
CA LEU A 25 -6.09 4.74 -14.07
C LEU A 25 -7.01 3.69 -14.70
N ILE A 26 -8.28 4.05 -14.96
CA ILE A 26 -9.26 3.13 -15.56
C ILE A 26 -8.90 2.80 -17.03
N GLU A 27 -8.44 3.80 -17.77
CA GLU A 27 -8.09 3.66 -19.19
C GLU A 27 -6.71 3.03 -19.43
N ALA A 28 -5.87 2.99 -18.40
CA ALA A 28 -4.52 2.47 -18.53
C ALA A 28 -4.53 0.96 -18.83
N PRO A 29 -3.77 0.51 -19.84
CA PRO A 29 -3.66 -0.90 -20.15
C PRO A 29 -2.93 -1.64 -19.04
N ARG A 30 -3.30 -2.90 -18.81
CA ARG A 30 -2.53 -3.76 -17.91
C ARG A 30 -1.14 -4.04 -18.52
N ALA A 31 -0.11 -3.44 -17.93
CA ALA A 31 1.26 -3.47 -18.45
C ALA A 31 2.13 -4.58 -17.86
N ALA A 32 1.74 -5.20 -16.74
CA ALA A 32 2.54 -6.19 -16.04
C ALA A 32 1.74 -7.47 -15.76
N PHE A 33 2.44 -8.60 -15.90
CA PHE A 33 1.91 -9.94 -15.62
C PHE A 33 2.97 -10.72 -14.86
N GLY A 34 2.58 -11.55 -13.90
CA GLY A 34 3.51 -12.40 -13.17
C GLY A 34 3.28 -12.36 -11.67
N TYR A 35 4.36 -12.59 -10.91
CA TYR A 35 4.32 -12.64 -9.46
C TYR A 35 4.52 -11.26 -8.82
N ASN A 36 4.05 -11.10 -7.58
CA ASN A 36 4.20 -9.89 -6.80
C ASN A 36 5.64 -9.74 -6.30
N SER A 37 6.44 -8.89 -6.91
CA SER A 37 7.74 -8.48 -6.37
C SER A 37 7.60 -7.16 -5.61
N ILE A 38 7.14 -7.26 -4.36
CA ILE A 38 6.92 -6.09 -3.51
C ILE A 38 8.24 -5.34 -3.27
N SER A 39 9.34 -6.07 -3.03
CA SER A 39 10.65 -5.46 -2.79
C SER A 39 11.14 -4.62 -3.98
N ASN A 40 10.97 -5.11 -5.20
CA ASN A 40 11.33 -4.35 -6.39
C ASN A 40 10.39 -3.13 -6.59
N ALA A 41 9.10 -3.29 -6.31
CA ALA A 41 8.15 -2.18 -6.38
C ALA A 41 8.48 -1.08 -5.37
N LEU A 42 8.85 -1.43 -4.14
CA LEU A 42 9.28 -0.48 -3.11
C LEU A 42 10.53 0.30 -3.54
N THR A 43 11.54 -0.39 -4.04
CA THR A 43 12.78 0.24 -4.52
C THR A 43 12.48 1.20 -5.67
N TYR A 44 11.75 0.73 -6.68
CA TYR A 44 11.35 1.54 -7.83
C TYR A 44 10.54 2.78 -7.42
N SER A 45 9.54 2.63 -6.56
CA SER A 45 8.72 3.74 -6.08
C SER A 45 9.53 4.76 -5.26
N ALA A 46 10.48 4.29 -4.45
CA ALA A 46 11.36 5.17 -3.70
C ALA A 46 12.26 5.99 -4.62
N ASP A 47 12.76 5.39 -5.69
CA ASP A 47 13.58 6.10 -6.68
C ASP A 47 12.75 7.15 -7.45
N LEU A 48 11.51 6.83 -7.80
CA LEU A 48 10.56 7.80 -8.39
C LEU A 48 10.29 8.98 -7.45
N ILE A 49 10.10 8.72 -6.15
CA ILE A 49 9.89 9.78 -5.14
C ILE A 49 11.15 10.65 -4.99
N LYS A 50 12.33 10.07 -5.05
CA LYS A 50 13.60 10.83 -4.91
C LYS A 50 13.94 11.64 -6.14
N SER A 51 13.52 11.19 -7.32
CA SER A 51 13.85 11.83 -8.60
C SER A 51 12.81 12.82 -9.10
N ASN A 52 11.65 12.95 -8.43
CA ASN A 52 10.69 13.98 -8.78
C ASN A 52 11.07 15.33 -8.13
N ASP A 53 10.75 16.42 -8.78
CA ASP A 53 11.01 17.78 -8.29
C ASP A 53 9.90 18.31 -7.35
N ILE A 54 9.11 17.40 -6.74
CA ILE A 54 7.99 17.76 -5.88
C ILE A 54 8.45 17.85 -4.43
N ALA A 55 8.49 19.07 -3.88
CA ALA A 55 8.73 19.27 -2.46
C ALA A 55 7.53 18.76 -1.63
N SER A 56 7.79 17.84 -0.72
CA SER A 56 6.76 17.25 0.13
C SER A 56 7.26 17.08 1.57
N ILE A 57 6.41 17.43 2.54
CA ILE A 57 6.66 17.20 3.95
C ILE A 57 6.52 15.70 4.29
N ARG A 58 5.62 15.00 3.58
CA ARG A 58 5.35 13.57 3.76
C ARG A 58 5.54 12.84 2.44
N ARG A 59 6.25 11.74 2.49
CA ARG A 59 6.46 10.84 1.36
C ARG A 59 5.93 9.47 1.75
N ILE A 60 4.98 8.96 0.96
CA ILE A 60 4.29 7.71 1.27
C ILE A 60 4.31 6.83 0.04
N ILE A 61 4.60 5.54 0.26
CA ILE A 61 4.39 4.48 -0.72
C ILE A 61 3.23 3.62 -0.24
N ASP A 62 2.24 3.46 -1.09
CA ASP A 62 1.11 2.57 -0.86
C ASP A 62 1.28 1.27 -1.60
N VAL A 63 1.37 0.18 -0.85
CA VAL A 63 1.51 -1.17 -1.41
C VAL A 63 0.18 -1.90 -1.32
N SER A 64 -0.37 -2.29 -2.48
CA SER A 64 -1.55 -3.15 -2.56
C SER A 64 -1.16 -4.48 -3.17
N ALA A 65 -1.38 -5.59 -2.48
CA ALA A 65 -1.12 -6.92 -3.02
C ALA A 65 -2.02 -7.99 -2.41
N ASP A 66 -2.22 -9.09 -3.16
CA ASP A 66 -3.01 -10.26 -2.77
C ASP A 66 -2.13 -11.45 -2.35
N SER A 67 -0.83 -11.26 -2.29
CA SER A 67 0.14 -12.26 -1.83
C SER A 67 1.39 -11.60 -1.25
N GLY A 68 2.25 -12.39 -0.61
CA GLY A 68 3.55 -11.94 -0.14
C GLY A 68 4.54 -11.66 -1.27
N ASN A 69 5.71 -11.14 -0.91
CA ASN A 69 6.79 -10.85 -1.83
C ASN A 69 7.30 -12.13 -2.52
N PHE A 70 7.50 -12.04 -3.82
CA PHE A 70 8.07 -13.11 -4.63
C PHE A 70 9.18 -12.57 -5.53
N GLY A 71 10.40 -13.05 -5.34
CA GLY A 71 11.57 -12.57 -6.06
C GLY A 71 12.06 -11.20 -5.59
N GLY A 72 13.05 -10.67 -6.29
CA GLY A 72 13.73 -9.44 -5.91
C GLY A 72 14.70 -9.61 -4.73
N ILE A 73 15.07 -8.50 -4.11
CA ILE A 73 15.88 -8.50 -2.89
C ILE A 73 15.03 -8.90 -1.67
N PRO A 74 15.62 -9.29 -0.53
CA PRO A 74 14.88 -9.52 0.70
C PRO A 74 13.95 -8.34 1.03
N ILE A 75 12.69 -8.64 1.35
CA ILE A 75 11.67 -7.60 1.54
C ILE A 75 12.00 -6.67 2.69
N GLU A 76 12.56 -7.21 3.76
CA GLU A 76 12.97 -6.44 4.94
C GLU A 76 14.07 -5.43 4.57
N LEU A 77 15.03 -5.83 3.72
CA LEU A 77 16.09 -4.95 3.25
C LEU A 77 15.53 -3.81 2.38
N ALA A 78 14.59 -4.13 1.48
CA ALA A 78 13.93 -3.11 0.65
C ALA A 78 13.15 -2.12 1.53
N ARG A 79 12.31 -2.64 2.44
CA ARG A 79 11.53 -1.84 3.39
C ARG A 79 12.43 -0.91 4.21
N ASP A 80 13.45 -1.46 4.85
CA ASP A 80 14.31 -0.70 5.75
C ASP A 80 15.08 0.39 4.99
N THR A 81 15.54 0.11 3.78
CA THR A 81 16.16 1.11 2.90
C THR A 81 15.21 2.27 2.57
N VAL A 82 13.97 1.96 2.27
CA VAL A 82 12.93 2.96 1.96
C VAL A 82 12.63 3.81 3.19
N ILE A 83 12.46 3.19 4.36
CA ILE A 83 12.19 3.88 5.63
C ILE A 83 13.35 4.80 6.02
N HIS A 84 14.59 4.36 5.88
CA HIS A 84 15.78 5.18 6.14
C HIS A 84 15.87 6.40 5.21
N SER A 85 15.20 6.36 4.06
CA SER A 85 15.08 7.52 3.15
C SER A 85 13.98 8.50 3.57
N GLY A 86 13.33 8.31 4.73
CA GLY A 86 12.24 9.16 5.23
C GLY A 86 10.91 8.95 4.50
N ILE A 87 10.71 7.75 3.93
CA ILE A 87 9.47 7.38 3.24
C ILE A 87 8.69 6.41 4.12
N THR A 88 7.40 6.66 4.32
CA THR A 88 6.49 5.75 5.02
C THR A 88 5.89 4.77 4.02
N ILE A 89 5.74 3.51 4.42
CA ILE A 89 5.13 2.45 3.62
C ILE A 89 3.83 2.02 4.29
N ASN A 90 2.70 2.26 3.65
CA ASN A 90 1.39 1.74 4.04
C ASN A 90 1.01 0.52 3.21
N GLY A 91 0.10 -0.32 3.73
CA GLY A 91 -0.30 -1.56 3.08
C GLY A 91 -1.80 -1.70 2.90
N LEU A 92 -2.19 -2.28 1.76
CA LEU A 92 -3.51 -2.82 1.52
C LEU A 92 -3.36 -4.32 1.19
N ALA A 93 -3.64 -5.15 2.17
CA ALA A 93 -3.65 -6.60 2.01
C ALA A 93 -4.99 -7.04 1.39
N ILE A 94 -4.94 -7.60 0.18
CA ILE A 94 -6.14 -8.01 -0.56
C ILE A 94 -6.39 -9.49 -0.29
N GLY A 95 -7.37 -9.77 0.58
CA GLY A 95 -7.83 -11.13 0.87
C GLY A 95 -8.62 -11.71 -0.29
N ARG A 96 -8.40 -12.99 -0.58
CA ARG A 96 -9.23 -13.75 -1.52
C ARG A 96 -10.29 -14.51 -0.73
N PRO A 97 -11.59 -14.35 -1.02
CA PRO A 97 -12.64 -15.12 -0.40
C PRO A 97 -12.34 -16.63 -0.48
N GLY A 98 -12.43 -17.33 0.64
CA GLY A 98 -12.18 -18.78 0.71
C GLY A 98 -10.71 -19.20 0.68
N SER A 99 -9.77 -18.31 0.61
CA SER A 99 -8.34 -18.61 0.68
C SER A 99 -7.83 -18.70 2.11
N GLY A 100 -8.36 -19.61 2.91
CA GLY A 100 -7.82 -19.90 4.26
C GLY A 100 -6.38 -20.44 4.28
N ARG A 101 -5.65 -20.35 3.16
CA ARG A 101 -4.26 -20.77 3.03
C ARG A 101 -3.34 -19.56 2.93
N PRO A 102 -2.18 -19.57 3.62
CA PRO A 102 -1.12 -18.60 3.37
C PRO A 102 -0.75 -18.65 1.88
N THR A 103 -0.97 -17.54 1.18
CA THR A 103 -0.53 -17.40 -0.21
C THR A 103 0.99 -17.29 -0.26
N GLY A 104 1.61 -17.72 -1.36
CA GLY A 104 3.07 -17.79 -1.48
C GLY A 104 3.76 -16.49 -1.04
N GLY A 105 4.90 -16.62 -0.37
CA GLY A 105 5.68 -15.51 0.15
C GLY A 105 5.38 -15.07 1.59
N ASN A 106 4.21 -15.42 2.15
CA ASN A 106 3.88 -15.10 3.54
C ASN A 106 3.92 -16.31 4.49
N ARG A 107 4.66 -17.35 4.13
CA ARG A 107 4.84 -18.55 4.95
C ARG A 107 5.42 -18.18 6.32
N GLY A 108 4.77 -18.66 7.39
CA GLY A 108 5.18 -18.38 8.76
C GLY A 108 4.48 -17.20 9.43
N TYR A 109 3.77 -16.35 8.68
CA TYR A 109 3.05 -15.19 9.22
C TYR A 109 1.55 -15.44 9.43
N GLY A 110 1.02 -16.59 9.01
CA GLY A 110 -0.38 -16.97 9.11
C GLY A 110 -1.24 -16.25 8.06
N THR A 111 -1.59 -14.99 8.29
CA THR A 111 -2.40 -14.20 7.37
C THR A 111 -1.57 -13.23 6.53
N LEU A 112 -2.12 -12.77 5.42
CA LEU A 112 -1.50 -11.74 4.59
C LEU A 112 -1.38 -10.40 5.35
N GLU A 113 -2.38 -10.08 6.16
CA GLU A 113 -2.36 -8.92 7.06
C GLU A 113 -1.15 -8.96 8.01
N ASN A 114 -0.93 -10.10 8.68
CA ASN A 114 0.20 -10.28 9.57
C ASN A 114 1.54 -10.13 8.84
N TYR A 115 1.63 -10.68 7.64
CA TYR A 115 2.80 -10.52 6.80
C TYR A 115 3.05 -9.04 6.47
N PHE A 116 2.02 -8.30 6.03
CA PHE A 116 2.15 -6.87 5.75
C PHE A 116 2.58 -6.10 7.00
N ALA A 117 1.91 -6.35 8.13
CA ALA A 117 2.18 -5.65 9.38
C ALA A 117 3.61 -5.86 9.93
N GLN A 118 4.19 -7.03 9.70
CA GLN A 118 5.50 -7.40 10.25
C GLN A 118 6.66 -7.13 9.29
N VAL A 119 6.45 -7.28 7.99
CA VAL A 119 7.56 -7.28 7.03
C VAL A 119 7.45 -6.23 5.93
N VAL A 120 6.26 -5.77 5.56
CA VAL A 120 6.08 -4.87 4.40
C VAL A 120 5.99 -3.43 4.80
N ILE A 121 5.10 -3.10 5.74
CA ILE A 121 4.88 -1.70 6.15
C ILE A 121 5.95 -1.19 7.10
N GLY A 122 6.09 0.13 7.18
CA GLY A 122 6.99 0.76 8.13
C GLY A 122 7.12 2.26 7.93
N GLY A 123 7.80 2.90 8.86
CA GLY A 123 7.89 4.36 8.93
C GLY A 123 6.86 4.96 9.88
N ALA A 124 6.92 6.27 10.06
CA ALA A 124 6.09 6.98 11.03
C ALA A 124 4.61 6.90 10.67
N GLY A 125 3.79 6.36 11.57
CA GLY A 125 2.36 6.24 11.38
C GLY A 125 1.91 5.21 10.32
N ALA A 126 2.80 4.31 9.90
CA ALA A 126 2.47 3.25 8.94
C ALA A 126 1.32 2.37 9.43
N PHE A 127 0.46 1.98 8.53
CA PHE A 127 -0.69 1.12 8.81
C PHE A 127 -0.98 0.13 7.69
N VAL A 128 -1.73 -0.92 7.99
CA VAL A 128 -2.27 -1.86 7.02
C VAL A 128 -3.78 -1.91 7.11
N ILE A 129 -4.43 -1.97 5.96
CA ILE A 129 -5.87 -2.25 5.82
C ILE A 129 -6.02 -3.56 5.07
N VAL A 130 -7.06 -4.31 5.43
CA VAL A 130 -7.43 -5.56 4.74
C VAL A 130 -8.70 -5.34 3.93
N ALA A 131 -8.62 -5.61 2.63
CA ALA A 131 -9.80 -5.79 1.80
C ALA A 131 -10.14 -7.29 1.73
N GLY A 132 -11.40 -7.66 1.92
CA GLY A 132 -11.81 -9.06 1.97
C GLY A 132 -13.31 -9.21 2.18
N GLU A 133 -13.71 -10.17 3.01
CA GLU A 133 -15.12 -10.47 3.26
C GLU A 133 -15.85 -9.37 4.03
N GLU A 134 -15.19 -8.71 4.99
CA GLU A 134 -15.79 -7.67 5.84
C GLU A 134 -15.74 -6.28 5.21
N LEU A 135 -14.77 -6.02 4.36
CA LEU A 135 -14.53 -4.72 3.74
C LEU A 135 -14.20 -4.91 2.26
N SER A 136 -15.05 -4.42 1.38
CA SER A 136 -14.80 -4.49 -0.06
C SER A 136 -13.52 -3.74 -0.44
N PHE A 137 -12.96 -4.05 -1.59
CA PHE A 137 -11.76 -3.36 -2.09
C PHE A 137 -11.95 -1.84 -2.18
N ALA A 138 -13.11 -1.40 -2.70
CA ALA A 138 -13.39 0.02 -2.86
C ALA A 138 -13.48 0.75 -1.50
N GLU A 139 -14.17 0.16 -0.52
CA GLU A 139 -14.26 0.71 0.84
C GLU A 139 -12.89 0.72 1.53
N ALA A 140 -12.09 -0.33 1.34
CA ALA A 140 -10.74 -0.41 1.89
C ALA A 140 -9.83 0.69 1.32
N VAL A 141 -9.87 0.92 0.01
CA VAL A 141 -9.13 2.02 -0.64
C VAL A 141 -9.61 3.37 -0.12
N GLN A 142 -10.93 3.60 -0.06
CA GLN A 142 -11.49 4.85 0.47
C GLN A 142 -11.03 5.11 1.90
N ARG A 143 -11.15 4.11 2.77
CA ARG A 143 -10.71 4.22 4.18
C ARG A 143 -9.22 4.51 4.28
N LYS A 144 -8.41 3.86 3.45
CA LYS A 144 -6.98 4.08 3.40
C LYS A 144 -6.64 5.52 3.04
N LEU A 145 -7.23 6.05 1.96
CA LEU A 145 -7.02 7.43 1.52
C LEU A 145 -7.46 8.45 2.59
N ILE A 146 -8.59 8.21 3.26
CA ILE A 146 -9.06 9.08 4.35
C ILE A 146 -8.02 9.13 5.48
N LEU A 147 -7.51 7.97 5.91
CA LEU A 147 -6.49 7.89 6.97
C LEU A 147 -5.19 8.61 6.57
N GLU A 148 -4.77 8.51 5.33
CA GLU A 148 -3.56 9.17 4.83
C GLU A 148 -3.69 10.68 4.77
N ILE A 149 -4.83 11.16 4.30
CA ILE A 149 -5.09 12.61 4.18
C ILE A 149 -5.35 13.22 5.56
N ALA A 150 -6.09 12.52 6.43
CA ALA A 150 -6.47 13.00 7.75
C ALA A 150 -5.35 12.89 8.80
N SER A 151 -4.34 12.05 8.58
CA SER A 151 -3.24 11.84 9.54
C SER A 151 -2.26 13.02 9.52
N ASN A 152 -2.61 14.12 10.12
CA ASN A 152 -1.75 15.31 10.27
C ASN A 152 -0.72 15.19 11.40
N GLU A 153 -0.64 14.06 12.10
CA GLU A 153 0.25 13.88 13.24
C GLU A 153 1.36 12.83 12.96
N PRO A 154 2.63 13.17 13.08
CA PRO A 154 3.73 12.23 12.92
C PRO A 154 4.12 11.64 14.29
N THR A 155 3.34 10.72 14.85
CA THR A 155 3.81 10.00 16.05
C THR A 155 3.11 8.66 16.26
N GLY A 156 3.87 7.57 16.25
CA GLY A 156 3.48 6.29 16.82
C GLY A 156 3.95 5.07 16.02
N PRO A 157 4.02 3.91 16.68
CA PRO A 157 4.33 2.65 16.00
C PRO A 157 3.23 2.28 14.98
N PRO A 158 3.51 1.37 14.04
CA PRO A 158 2.54 0.89 13.05
C PRO A 158 1.22 0.47 13.69
N ARG A 159 0.11 0.97 13.18
CA ARG A 159 -1.23 0.66 13.69
C ARG A 159 -1.92 -0.37 12.82
N ARG A 160 -2.51 -1.38 13.46
CA ARG A 160 -3.56 -2.21 12.86
C ARG A 160 -4.87 -1.44 12.93
N VAL A 161 -5.53 -1.27 11.81
CA VAL A 161 -6.89 -0.74 11.78
C VAL A 161 -7.83 -1.93 11.51
N ALA A 162 -8.27 -2.56 12.60
CA ALA A 162 -9.31 -3.58 12.53
C ALA A 162 -10.64 -2.95 12.07
N GLY A 163 -11.40 -3.68 11.27
CA GLY A 163 -12.72 -3.30 10.82
C GLY A 163 -13.77 -3.40 11.93
N THR A 164 -13.62 -2.66 13.04
CA THR A 164 -14.64 -2.63 14.08
C THR A 164 -15.73 -1.65 13.67
N ILE A 165 -16.83 -2.19 13.17
CA ILE A 165 -18.10 -1.47 13.13
C ILE A 165 -18.64 -1.56 14.56
N ASP A 166 -18.54 -0.47 15.31
CA ASP A 166 -19.27 -0.32 16.55
C ASP A 166 -20.75 -0.10 16.20
N ASN A 167 -21.51 -1.19 16.23
CA ASN A 167 -22.97 -1.14 16.16
C ASN A 167 -23.48 -0.68 17.53
N ALA A 168 -23.41 0.61 17.81
CA ALA A 168 -24.17 1.21 18.89
C ALA A 168 -25.66 1.16 18.50
N ARG A 169 -26.33 0.08 18.90
CA ARG A 169 -27.79 0.08 19.08
C ARG A 169 -28.13 0.99 20.25
N GLN A 170 -28.90 2.00 20.02
CA GLN A 170 -30.13 2.28 20.76
C GLN A 170 -30.99 3.26 19.96
#